data_6102b838ab28007f3dde0320faca4b2a
#
_entry.id   6102b838ab28007f3dde0320faca4b2a
#
_cell.length_a   1.000
_cell.length_b   1.000
_cell.length_c   1.000
_cell.angle_alpha   90.00
_cell.angle_beta   90.00
_cell.angle_gamma   90.00
#
_symmetry.space_group_name_H-M   'P 1'
#
loop_
_entity.id
_entity.type
_entity.pdbx_description
1 polymer ?
#
loop_
_entity_poly.entity_id
_entity_poly.type
_entity_poly.pdbx_seq_one_letter_code
_entity_poly.pdbx_strand_id
1 'polypeptide(L)'
;MNLKAHHYLTTLSPSEEKYRNGYVYDGWKDMPRKQCNGVEYTILDLDVAYSPLDNKPADHSPGLNAELSEISIKKNSRFSTVPEHIHTHIEINYVYSGSCPQVIDGHPITLQKNQVLLIDTNCPHSIAPLGENDIMISIIPKTDFLREHMFNQFSNDSILSRFFINAINEKTDHDHYLLFHSENDRRIPMFFNELFCECFDPSINSTDIIMHLFYTIMAELINVYEDDLTKGGSYSHNSIVIPMLRYMERNFRTCTQESVADFFHISPNYVTRLLKKYTGMTYIQLIQAQKLQTAANLLKQT
;
A
#
# COMPACT_ATOMS: atom_id res chain seq x y z
N MET A 1 -4.94 16.94 16.43
CA MET A 1 -4.99 15.48 16.74
C MET A 1 -6.07 15.26 17.78
N ASN A 2 -7.04 14.41 17.50
CA ASN A 2 -8.08 14.04 18.45
C ASN A 2 -7.45 13.24 19.60
N LEU A 3 -7.65 13.70 20.85
CA LEU A 3 -7.10 13.04 22.04
C LEU A 3 -7.58 11.60 22.19
N LYS A 4 -8.79 11.27 21.74
CA LYS A 4 -9.33 9.91 21.77
C LYS A 4 -8.54 8.99 20.84
N ALA A 5 -8.32 9.37 19.56
CA ALA A 5 -7.57 8.56 18.61
C ALA A 5 -6.14 8.30 19.11
N HIS A 6 -5.47 9.33 19.61
CA HIS A 6 -4.13 9.18 20.18
C HIS A 6 -4.12 8.23 21.39
N HIS A 7 -5.07 8.38 22.30
CA HIS A 7 -5.20 7.48 23.46
C HIS A 7 -5.37 6.02 23.03
N TYR A 8 -6.27 5.75 22.06
CA TYR A 8 -6.46 4.40 21.54
C TYR A 8 -5.20 3.80 20.92
N LEU A 9 -4.49 4.58 20.13
CA LEU A 9 -3.28 4.11 19.47
C LEU A 9 -2.17 3.80 20.47
N THR A 10 -1.98 4.63 21.48
CA THR A 10 -0.87 4.51 22.45
C THR A 10 -1.14 3.54 23.58
N THR A 11 -2.40 3.36 23.99
CA THR A 11 -2.78 2.41 25.05
C THR A 11 -2.52 0.97 24.60
N LEU A 12 -1.99 0.15 25.51
CA LEU A 12 -1.85 -1.29 25.29
C LEU A 12 -3.22 -1.96 25.22
N SER A 13 -3.41 -2.78 24.21
CA SER A 13 -4.56 -3.67 24.15
C SER A 13 -4.34 -4.89 25.08
N PRO A 14 -5.42 -5.59 25.52
CA PRO A 14 -5.27 -6.82 26.29
C PRO A 14 -4.46 -7.91 25.57
N SER A 15 -4.50 -7.98 24.23
CA SER A 15 -3.65 -8.89 23.46
C SER A 15 -2.18 -8.49 23.55
N GLU A 16 -1.88 -7.19 23.42
CA GLU A 16 -0.52 -6.67 23.57
C GLU A 16 0.03 -6.95 24.99
N GLU A 17 -0.79 -6.84 26.03
CA GLU A 17 -0.39 -7.21 27.40
C GLU A 17 -0.07 -8.70 27.54
N LYS A 18 -0.83 -9.58 26.89
CA LYS A 18 -0.51 -11.01 26.86
C LYS A 18 0.83 -11.27 26.17
N TYR A 19 1.07 -10.67 24.99
CA TYR A 19 2.34 -10.80 24.28
C TYR A 19 3.51 -10.25 25.10
N ARG A 20 3.35 -9.10 25.74
CA ARG A 20 4.34 -8.51 26.64
C ARG A 20 4.71 -9.45 27.78
N ASN A 21 3.75 -10.23 28.26
CA ASN A 21 3.93 -11.23 29.34
C ASN A 21 4.38 -12.60 28.83
N GLY A 22 4.84 -12.70 27.58
CA GLY A 22 5.45 -13.91 27.01
C GLY A 22 4.48 -14.88 26.33
N TYR A 23 3.22 -14.48 26.10
CA TYR A 23 2.33 -15.28 25.28
C TYR A 23 2.83 -15.33 23.84
N VAL A 24 2.80 -16.51 23.23
CA VAL A 24 3.13 -16.71 21.82
C VAL A 24 1.90 -17.30 21.13
N TYR A 25 1.46 -16.64 20.06
CA TYR A 25 0.36 -17.16 19.26
C TYR A 25 0.85 -18.32 18.39
N ASP A 26 0.26 -19.48 18.51
CA ASP A 26 0.64 -20.72 17.81
C ASP A 26 -0.32 -21.09 16.66
N GLY A 27 -1.41 -20.37 16.50
CA GLY A 27 -2.43 -20.63 15.46
C GLY A 27 -1.94 -20.47 14.02
N TRP A 28 -0.74 -19.92 13.82
CA TRP A 28 -0.10 -19.86 12.48
C TRP A 28 0.10 -21.23 11.85
N LYS A 29 0.22 -22.29 12.67
CA LYS A 29 0.45 -23.66 12.21
C LYS A 29 -0.77 -24.23 11.50
N ASP A 30 -1.96 -23.78 11.89
CA ASP A 30 -3.25 -24.30 11.41
C ASP A 30 -3.80 -23.45 10.25
N MET A 31 -3.11 -22.40 9.85
CA MET A 31 -3.53 -21.55 8.74
C MET A 31 -3.35 -22.24 7.38
N PRO A 32 -4.21 -21.94 6.41
CA PRO A 32 -4.08 -22.41 5.04
C PRO A 32 -2.72 -22.10 4.44
N ARG A 33 -2.29 -22.93 3.48
CA ARG A 33 -1.03 -22.75 2.77
C ARG A 33 -1.25 -22.65 1.28
N LYS A 34 -0.40 -21.88 0.60
CA LYS A 34 -0.42 -21.70 -0.85
C LYS A 34 0.98 -21.79 -1.42
N GLN A 35 1.08 -22.43 -2.58
CA GLN A 35 2.32 -22.47 -3.36
C GLN A 35 2.44 -21.19 -4.20
N CYS A 36 3.56 -20.45 -4.00
CA CYS A 36 3.92 -19.31 -4.83
C CYS A 36 5.38 -19.49 -5.29
N ASN A 37 5.61 -19.44 -6.60
CA ASN A 37 6.95 -19.60 -7.20
C ASN A 37 7.75 -20.81 -6.71
N GLY A 38 7.07 -21.93 -6.42
CA GLY A 38 7.68 -23.17 -5.95
C GLY A 38 8.00 -23.20 -4.44
N VAL A 39 7.63 -22.18 -3.70
CA VAL A 39 7.74 -22.11 -2.23
C VAL A 39 6.35 -22.14 -1.62
N GLU A 40 6.19 -22.85 -0.50
CA GLU A 40 4.95 -22.92 0.24
C GLU A 40 4.92 -21.87 1.36
N TYR A 41 3.92 -20.97 1.31
CA TYR A 41 3.70 -19.92 2.31
C TYR A 41 2.42 -20.15 3.07
N THR A 42 2.39 -19.69 4.32
CA THR A 42 1.14 -19.50 5.06
C THR A 42 0.33 -18.39 4.38
N ILE A 43 -0.94 -18.65 4.11
CA ILE A 43 -1.83 -17.62 3.56
C ILE A 43 -2.69 -17.04 4.69
N LEU A 44 -2.63 -15.75 4.87
CA LEU A 44 -3.54 -15.00 5.71
C LEU A 44 -4.65 -14.45 4.81
N ASP A 45 -5.79 -15.13 4.85
CA ASP A 45 -6.99 -14.64 4.17
C ASP A 45 -7.63 -13.55 5.03
N LEU A 46 -7.48 -12.32 4.59
CA LEU A 46 -7.93 -11.16 5.35
C LEU A 46 -9.47 -11.04 5.35
N ASP A 47 -10.16 -11.58 4.35
CA ASP A 47 -11.64 -11.66 4.35
C ASP A 47 -12.14 -12.60 5.45
N VAL A 48 -11.43 -13.71 5.70
CA VAL A 48 -11.77 -14.66 6.77
C VAL A 48 -11.26 -14.17 8.13
N ALA A 49 -10.04 -13.66 8.18
CA ALA A 49 -9.42 -13.20 9.43
C ALA A 49 -10.14 -12.00 10.06
N TYR A 50 -10.89 -11.24 9.26
CA TYR A 50 -11.67 -10.07 9.69
C TYR A 50 -13.17 -10.26 9.51
N SER A 51 -13.65 -11.47 9.19
CA SER A 51 -15.07 -11.75 9.04
C SER A 51 -15.82 -11.54 10.36
N PRO A 52 -16.97 -10.83 10.36
CA PRO A 52 -17.81 -10.68 11.55
C PRO A 52 -18.45 -11.98 12.02
N LEU A 53 -18.37 -13.06 11.23
CA LEU A 53 -19.01 -14.34 11.51
C LEU A 53 -18.30 -15.16 12.60
N ASP A 54 -17.03 -14.95 12.84
CA ASP A 54 -16.33 -15.46 14.01
C ASP A 54 -16.47 -14.51 15.20
N ASN A 55 -17.73 -14.24 15.57
CA ASN A 55 -18.18 -13.42 16.67
C ASN A 55 -17.78 -13.95 18.06
N LYS A 56 -16.56 -14.33 18.22
CA LYS A 56 -15.85 -14.25 19.47
C LYS A 56 -14.67 -13.31 19.23
N PRO A 57 -14.83 -11.99 19.49
CA PRO A 57 -13.66 -11.22 19.75
C PRO A 57 -12.96 -11.95 20.89
N ALA A 58 -11.83 -12.56 20.58
CA ALA A 58 -10.95 -13.13 21.59
C ALA A 58 -10.55 -12.05 22.60
N ASP A 59 -10.97 -10.83 22.35
CA ASP A 59 -10.72 -9.69 23.19
C ASP A 59 -11.73 -8.56 22.87
N HIS A 60 -12.61 -8.23 23.81
CA HIS A 60 -13.49 -7.06 23.75
C HIS A 60 -12.75 -5.74 23.98
N SER A 61 -11.46 -5.68 23.65
CA SER A 61 -10.82 -4.38 23.54
C SER A 61 -11.45 -3.67 22.36
N PRO A 62 -11.75 -2.37 22.49
CA PRO A 62 -11.93 -1.50 21.34
C PRO A 62 -10.56 -1.34 20.66
N GLY A 63 -10.08 -2.44 20.11
CA GLY A 63 -8.96 -2.45 19.18
C GLY A 63 -9.44 -1.82 17.89
N LEU A 64 -8.55 -1.18 17.20
CA LEU A 64 -8.72 -0.68 15.85
C LEU A 64 -9.03 -1.83 14.89
N ASN A 65 -10.21 -2.34 14.96
CA ASN A 65 -10.82 -3.13 13.92
C ASN A 65 -12.05 -2.34 13.46
N ALA A 66 -11.81 -1.16 12.88
CA ALA A 66 -12.85 -0.46 12.15
C ALA A 66 -13.05 -1.23 10.84
N GLU A 67 -13.97 -2.16 10.86
CA GLU A 67 -14.49 -2.78 9.65
C GLU A 67 -15.47 -1.80 9.03
N LEU A 68 -14.94 -0.95 8.19
CA LEU A 68 -15.73 -0.18 7.26
C LEU A 68 -16.11 -1.11 6.12
N SER A 69 -17.23 -0.87 5.45
CA SER A 69 -17.71 -1.74 4.36
C SER A 69 -16.64 -2.06 3.32
N GLU A 70 -15.67 -1.16 3.10
CA GLU A 70 -14.73 -1.19 1.99
C GLU A 70 -13.25 -1.24 2.41
N ILE A 71 -12.92 -0.86 3.64
CA ILE A 71 -11.55 -0.75 4.13
C ILE A 71 -11.49 -1.29 5.55
N SER A 72 -10.56 -2.20 5.82
CA SER A 72 -10.25 -2.64 7.18
C SER A 72 -9.01 -1.93 7.68
N ILE A 73 -9.03 -1.44 8.92
CA ILE A 73 -7.91 -0.77 9.58
C ILE A 73 -7.56 -1.53 10.85
N LYS A 74 -6.30 -1.92 10.99
CA LYS A 74 -5.81 -2.72 12.12
C LYS A 74 -4.55 -2.11 12.72
N LYS A 75 -4.54 -1.94 14.04
CA LYS A 75 -3.31 -1.72 14.79
C LYS A 75 -2.58 -3.05 14.99
N ASN A 76 -1.34 -3.16 14.53
CA ASN A 76 -0.53 -4.35 14.74
C ASN A 76 -0.15 -4.48 16.21
N SER A 77 -0.29 -5.69 16.76
CA SER A 77 -0.02 -5.95 18.16
C SER A 77 1.47 -5.83 18.45
N ARG A 78 1.84 -5.00 19.43
CA ARG A 78 3.20 -4.91 19.96
C ARG A 78 3.62 -6.24 20.59
N PHE A 79 4.91 -6.49 20.66
CA PHE A 79 5.54 -7.66 21.29
C PHE A 79 5.22 -9.00 20.61
N SER A 80 4.42 -9.01 19.56
CA SER A 80 4.11 -10.23 18.78
C SER A 80 5.00 -10.33 17.56
N THR A 81 5.32 -11.55 17.15
CA THR A 81 5.94 -11.86 15.86
C THR A 81 4.86 -12.23 14.86
N VAL A 82 4.92 -11.65 13.68
CA VAL A 82 4.14 -12.12 12.52
C VAL A 82 5.10 -12.91 11.63
N PRO A 83 4.99 -14.25 11.58
CA PRO A 83 5.89 -15.07 10.77
C PRO A 83 5.68 -14.80 9.27
N GLU A 84 6.56 -15.33 8.44
CA GLU A 84 6.47 -15.16 7.00
C GLU A 84 5.17 -15.73 6.46
N HIS A 85 4.44 -14.91 5.74
CA HIS A 85 3.14 -15.21 5.16
C HIS A 85 2.89 -14.40 3.89
N ILE A 86 1.83 -14.76 3.18
CA ILE A 86 1.28 -14.00 2.06
C ILE A 86 -0.21 -13.73 2.32
N HIS A 87 -0.76 -12.76 1.64
CA HIS A 87 -2.21 -12.52 1.64
C HIS A 87 -2.75 -12.19 0.25
N THR A 88 -4.09 -12.22 0.14
CA THR A 88 -4.82 -12.05 -1.13
C THR A 88 -5.17 -10.60 -1.43
N HIS A 89 -4.94 -9.70 -0.47
CA HIS A 89 -5.26 -8.28 -0.57
C HIS A 89 -3.99 -7.43 -0.56
N ILE A 90 -4.08 -6.23 -1.10
CA ILE A 90 -3.04 -5.22 -0.90
C ILE A 90 -3.10 -4.76 0.55
N GLU A 91 -1.95 -4.65 1.18
CA GLU A 91 -1.79 -4.11 2.52
C GLU A 91 -0.99 -2.81 2.48
N ILE A 92 -1.47 -1.79 3.19
CA ILE A 92 -0.81 -0.50 3.34
C ILE A 92 -0.41 -0.36 4.81
N ASN A 93 0.88 -0.39 5.08
CA ASN A 93 1.44 -0.25 6.42
C ASN A 93 1.91 1.19 6.67
N TYR A 94 1.40 1.82 7.72
CA TYR A 94 1.80 3.14 8.17
C TYR A 94 2.39 3.07 9.58
N VAL A 95 3.59 3.63 9.77
CA VAL A 95 4.22 3.72 11.10
C VAL A 95 3.82 5.03 11.76
N TYR A 96 2.92 4.93 12.73
CA TYR A 96 2.43 6.07 13.52
C TYR A 96 3.46 6.56 14.53
N SER A 97 4.20 5.65 15.16
CA SER A 97 5.22 5.95 16.16
C SER A 97 6.32 4.90 16.14
N GLY A 98 7.55 5.30 16.48
CA GLY A 98 8.69 4.41 16.55
C GLY A 98 9.15 3.89 15.20
N SER A 99 9.41 2.60 15.11
CA SER A 99 9.87 1.91 13.90
C SER A 99 9.28 0.51 13.79
N CYS A 100 9.33 -0.06 12.58
CA CYS A 100 8.82 -1.41 12.35
C CYS A 100 9.80 -2.21 11.48
N PRO A 101 10.60 -3.11 12.08
CA PRO A 101 11.46 -4.02 11.34
C PRO A 101 10.63 -5.13 10.68
N GLN A 102 10.85 -5.31 9.38
CA GLN A 102 10.15 -6.29 8.54
C GLN A 102 11.12 -6.99 7.59
N VAL A 103 10.75 -8.15 7.08
CA VAL A 103 11.38 -8.77 5.92
C VAL A 103 10.33 -8.86 4.84
N ILE A 104 10.58 -8.27 3.68
CA ILE A 104 9.65 -8.23 2.54
C ILE A 104 10.35 -8.85 1.34
N ASP A 105 9.80 -9.89 0.76
CA ASP A 105 10.38 -10.61 -0.37
C ASP A 105 11.86 -10.98 -0.13
N GLY A 106 12.16 -11.44 1.09
CA GLY A 106 13.52 -11.80 1.54
C GLY A 106 14.44 -10.61 1.86
N HIS A 107 13.99 -9.35 1.72
CA HIS A 107 14.78 -8.15 1.98
C HIS A 107 14.43 -7.56 3.34
N PRO A 108 15.40 -7.38 4.26
CA PRO A 108 15.16 -6.71 5.54
C PRO A 108 14.95 -5.21 5.33
N ILE A 109 13.87 -4.69 5.88
CA ILE A 109 13.49 -3.27 5.84
C ILE A 109 13.11 -2.84 7.25
N THR A 110 13.46 -1.63 7.64
CA THR A 110 12.96 -1.02 8.88
C THR A 110 12.21 0.26 8.55
N LEU A 111 10.89 0.19 8.61
CA LEU A 111 10.06 1.37 8.43
C LEU A 111 10.25 2.33 9.60
N GLN A 112 10.37 3.61 9.30
CA GLN A 112 10.46 4.68 10.27
C GLN A 112 9.12 5.38 10.45
N LYS A 113 8.96 6.12 11.55
CA LYS A 113 7.78 6.94 11.80
C LYS A 113 7.40 7.76 10.57
N ASN A 114 6.11 7.78 10.25
CA ASN A 114 5.47 8.45 9.11
C ASN A 114 5.80 7.85 7.74
N GLN A 115 6.59 6.79 7.65
CA GLN A 115 6.75 6.06 6.38
C GLN A 115 5.55 5.17 6.10
N VAL A 116 5.30 4.97 4.81
CA VAL A 116 4.24 4.09 4.31
C VAL A 116 4.86 3.00 3.44
N LEU A 117 4.42 1.76 3.65
CA LEU A 117 4.77 0.62 2.82
C LEU A 117 3.50 0.04 2.21
N LEU A 118 3.45 -0.09 0.90
CA LEU A 118 2.41 -0.80 0.19
C LEU A 118 2.95 -2.19 -0.17
N ILE A 119 2.26 -3.23 0.26
CA ILE A 119 2.59 -4.63 -0.02
C ILE A 119 1.53 -5.19 -0.97
N ASP A 120 1.98 -5.77 -2.07
CA ASP A 120 1.11 -6.36 -3.07
C ASP A 120 0.61 -7.76 -2.65
N THR A 121 -0.39 -8.26 -3.36
CA THR A 121 -0.90 -9.62 -3.19
C THR A 121 0.21 -10.66 -3.41
N ASN A 122 0.18 -11.76 -2.64
CA ASN A 122 1.15 -12.84 -2.71
C ASN A 122 2.63 -12.45 -2.46
N CYS A 123 2.90 -11.27 -1.95
CA CYS A 123 4.24 -10.86 -1.53
C CYS A 123 4.60 -11.49 -0.17
N PRO A 124 5.63 -12.32 -0.08
CA PRO A 124 6.05 -12.91 1.19
C PRO A 124 6.61 -11.83 2.12
N HIS A 125 6.10 -11.79 3.34
CA HIS A 125 6.62 -10.84 4.33
C HIS A 125 6.41 -11.33 5.76
N SER A 126 7.22 -10.77 6.66
CA SER A 126 7.16 -11.02 8.11
C SER A 126 7.42 -9.75 8.88
N ILE A 127 6.89 -9.66 10.11
CA ILE A 127 7.05 -8.50 10.98
C ILE A 127 7.71 -8.96 12.27
N ALA A 128 8.84 -8.33 12.62
CA ALA A 128 9.49 -8.55 13.89
C ALA A 128 8.67 -7.97 15.06
N PRO A 129 8.87 -8.42 16.29
CA PRO A 129 8.17 -7.86 17.45
C PRO A 129 8.38 -6.36 17.56
N LEU A 130 7.26 -5.62 17.60
CA LEU A 130 7.26 -4.18 17.86
C LEU A 130 7.56 -3.90 19.35
N GLY A 131 8.33 -2.86 19.60
CA GLY A 131 8.64 -2.42 20.97
C GLY A 131 7.52 -1.61 21.60
N GLU A 132 7.74 -1.16 22.84
CA GLU A 132 6.76 -0.42 23.67
C GLU A 132 6.19 0.82 22.97
N ASN A 133 7.03 1.55 22.24
CA ASN A 133 6.70 2.83 21.60
C ASN A 133 6.44 2.69 20.08
N ASP A 134 6.53 1.48 19.54
CA ASP A 134 6.32 1.23 18.13
C ASP A 134 4.84 0.98 17.86
N ILE A 135 4.29 1.73 16.94
CA ILE A 135 2.88 1.61 16.55
C ILE A 135 2.82 1.60 15.03
N MET A 136 2.44 0.46 14.48
CA MET A 136 2.17 0.29 13.06
C MET A 136 0.69 -0.02 12.84
N ILE A 137 0.14 0.56 11.81
CA ILE A 137 -1.26 0.40 11.42
C ILE A 137 -1.31 -0.13 10.01
N SER A 138 -1.98 -1.26 9.84
CA SER A 138 -2.27 -1.84 8.53
C SER A 138 -3.65 -1.39 8.06
N ILE A 139 -3.72 -0.94 6.82
CA ILE A 139 -4.95 -0.56 6.12
C ILE A 139 -5.09 -1.52 4.94
N ILE A 140 -6.21 -2.20 4.89
CA ILE A 140 -6.49 -3.26 3.94
C ILE A 140 -7.75 -2.89 3.18
N PRO A 141 -7.62 -2.30 1.98
CA PRO A 141 -8.76 -2.04 1.12
C PRO A 141 -9.24 -3.34 0.47
N LYS A 142 -10.57 -3.53 0.40
CA LYS A 142 -11.15 -4.67 -0.33
C LYS A 142 -10.82 -4.56 -1.82
N THR A 143 -10.58 -5.70 -2.46
CA THR A 143 -10.17 -5.74 -3.86
C THR A 143 -11.24 -5.14 -4.78
N ASP A 144 -12.52 -5.40 -4.52
CA ASP A 144 -13.62 -4.86 -5.31
C ASP A 144 -13.71 -3.34 -5.16
N PHE A 145 -13.51 -2.83 -3.94
CA PHE A 145 -13.42 -1.40 -3.71
C PHE A 145 -12.29 -0.73 -4.52
N LEU A 146 -11.10 -1.32 -4.52
CA LEU A 146 -10.01 -0.82 -5.33
C LEU A 146 -10.35 -0.84 -6.83
N ARG A 147 -11.00 -1.91 -7.31
CA ARG A 147 -11.41 -2.03 -8.72
C ARG A 147 -12.47 -1.00 -9.11
N GLU A 148 -13.51 -0.82 -8.31
CA GLU A 148 -14.66 -0.01 -8.68
C GLU A 148 -14.41 1.49 -8.48
N HIS A 149 -13.67 1.85 -7.45
CA HIS A 149 -13.54 3.24 -7.01
C HIS A 149 -12.18 3.87 -7.32
N MET A 150 -11.08 3.16 -7.12
CA MET A 150 -9.77 3.74 -7.45
C MET A 150 -9.61 3.96 -8.95
N PHE A 151 -10.12 3.05 -9.79
CA PHE A 151 -10.03 3.18 -11.22
C PHE A 151 -10.90 4.29 -11.80
N ASN A 152 -11.99 4.64 -11.13
CA ASN A 152 -12.90 5.71 -11.55
C ASN A 152 -12.44 7.09 -11.06
N GLN A 153 -11.73 7.17 -9.94
CA GLN A 153 -11.28 8.43 -9.34
C GLN A 153 -9.91 8.89 -9.87
N PHE A 154 -8.97 7.98 -10.00
CA PHE A 154 -7.75 8.24 -10.74
C PHE A 154 -8.13 8.01 -12.20
N SER A 155 -8.23 9.07 -12.98
CA SER A 155 -8.68 8.98 -14.38
C SER A 155 -8.17 7.68 -15.03
N ASN A 156 -9.08 6.85 -15.52
CA ASN A 156 -8.78 5.57 -16.20
C ASN A 156 -7.70 5.67 -17.29
N ASP A 157 -7.18 6.84 -17.48
CA ASP A 157 -6.39 7.34 -18.58
C ASP A 157 -4.95 7.65 -18.17
N SER A 158 -4.65 7.70 -16.86
CA SER A 158 -3.31 7.90 -16.37
C SER A 158 -2.48 6.61 -16.50
N ILE A 159 -1.28 6.74 -17.03
CA ILE A 159 -0.29 5.66 -17.08
C ILE A 159 -0.05 5.07 -15.68
N LEU A 160 -0.10 5.90 -14.65
CA LEU A 160 0.03 5.49 -13.25
C LEU A 160 -1.15 4.65 -12.74
N SER A 161 -2.38 5.02 -13.12
CA SER A 161 -3.56 4.21 -12.78
C SER A 161 -3.42 2.79 -13.35
N ARG A 162 -2.89 2.66 -14.57
CA ARG A 162 -2.61 1.36 -15.18
C ARG A 162 -1.52 0.58 -14.45
N PHE A 163 -0.51 1.25 -13.90
CA PHE A 163 0.50 0.58 -13.07
C PHE A 163 -0.12 -0.02 -11.81
N PHE A 164 -0.94 0.74 -11.07
CA PHE A 164 -1.66 0.23 -9.91
C PHE A 164 -2.68 -0.86 -10.28
N ILE A 165 -3.34 -0.75 -11.44
CA ILE A 165 -4.23 -1.80 -11.98
C ILE A 165 -3.48 -3.11 -12.19
N ASN A 166 -2.30 -3.05 -12.78
CA ASN A 166 -1.50 -4.24 -13.03
C ASN A 166 -0.92 -4.83 -11.75
N ALA A 167 -0.59 -4.00 -10.76
CA ALA A 167 -0.17 -4.43 -9.43
C ALA A 167 -1.30 -5.19 -8.70
N ILE A 168 -2.56 -4.84 -8.94
CA ILE A 168 -3.74 -5.50 -8.37
C ILE A 168 -4.16 -6.74 -9.19
N ASN A 169 -3.82 -6.80 -10.48
CA ASN A 169 -4.13 -7.94 -11.33
C ASN A 169 -2.98 -8.96 -11.27
N GLU A 170 -3.17 -10.07 -10.61
CA GLU A 170 -2.24 -11.19 -10.33
C GLU A 170 -1.47 -11.77 -11.54
N LYS A 171 -1.55 -11.16 -12.72
CA LYS A 171 -1.10 -11.75 -14.00
C LYS A 171 0.27 -11.28 -14.47
N THR A 172 0.90 -10.33 -13.80
CA THR A 172 2.19 -9.75 -14.22
C THR A 172 3.24 -9.91 -13.14
N ASP A 173 4.45 -10.28 -13.55
CA ASP A 173 5.64 -10.32 -12.70
C ASP A 173 6.09 -8.88 -12.41
N HIS A 174 5.73 -8.32 -11.25
CA HIS A 174 5.95 -6.93 -10.86
C HIS A 174 6.54 -6.82 -9.45
N ASP A 175 6.90 -5.61 -9.03
CA ASP A 175 7.42 -5.39 -7.69
C ASP A 175 6.36 -5.73 -6.65
N HIS A 176 6.78 -6.49 -5.68
CA HIS A 176 5.91 -7.00 -4.66
C HIS A 176 5.60 -5.97 -3.57
N TYR A 177 6.31 -4.84 -3.53
CA TYR A 177 6.08 -3.77 -2.56
C TYR A 177 6.61 -2.41 -3.03
N LEU A 178 6.04 -1.32 -2.48
CA LEU A 178 6.49 0.05 -2.67
C LEU A 178 6.69 0.73 -1.30
N LEU A 179 7.90 1.24 -1.07
CA LEU A 179 8.23 2.03 0.12
C LEU A 179 8.16 3.52 -0.23
N PHE A 180 7.44 4.29 0.56
CA PHE A 180 7.30 5.74 0.46
C PHE A 180 8.03 6.41 1.62
N HIS A 181 9.05 7.19 1.32
CA HIS A 181 9.83 7.94 2.30
C HIS A 181 9.12 9.23 2.70
N SER A 182 8.00 9.08 3.37
CA SER A 182 7.10 10.17 3.78
C SER A 182 7.40 10.73 5.18
N GLU A 183 8.53 10.38 5.80
CA GLU A 183 8.90 10.80 7.15
C GLU A 183 9.04 12.32 7.30
N ASN A 184 9.40 13.02 6.22
CA ASN A 184 9.54 14.47 6.17
C ASN A 184 8.34 15.16 5.49
N ASP A 185 7.36 14.40 5.02
CA ASP A 185 6.15 14.96 4.45
C ASP A 185 5.23 15.49 5.56
N ARG A 186 4.62 16.67 5.31
CA ARG A 186 3.71 17.30 6.27
C ARG A 186 2.29 16.79 6.16
N ARG A 187 1.87 16.38 4.96
CA ARG A 187 0.47 16.06 4.66
C ARG A 187 0.13 14.63 5.00
N ILE A 188 1.02 13.69 4.74
CA ILE A 188 0.79 12.26 5.02
C ILE A 188 0.42 12.03 6.49
N PRO A 189 1.19 12.51 7.50
CA PRO A 189 0.80 12.34 8.90
C PRO A 189 -0.53 13.04 9.24
N MET A 190 -0.81 14.18 8.62
CA MET A 190 -2.07 14.92 8.85
C MET A 190 -3.26 14.11 8.34
N PHE A 191 -3.20 13.58 7.12
CA PHE A 191 -4.29 12.81 6.53
C PHE A 191 -4.52 11.48 7.27
N PHE A 192 -3.45 10.78 7.67
CA PHE A 192 -3.60 9.57 8.49
C PHE A 192 -4.19 9.88 9.87
N ASN A 193 -3.80 10.99 10.50
CA ASN A 193 -4.39 11.40 11.78
C ASN A 193 -5.89 11.67 11.66
N GLU A 194 -6.33 12.35 10.59
CA GLU A 194 -7.76 12.60 10.35
C GLU A 194 -8.49 11.28 10.04
N LEU A 195 -7.90 10.39 9.25
CA LEU A 195 -8.44 9.06 8.99
C LEU A 195 -8.68 8.30 10.30
N PHE A 196 -7.71 8.30 11.21
CA PHE A 196 -7.84 7.62 12.50
C PHE A 196 -8.85 8.32 13.43
N CYS A 197 -8.97 9.65 13.34
CA CYS A 197 -10.01 10.38 14.09
C CYS A 197 -11.40 9.91 13.68
N GLU A 198 -11.68 9.80 12.40
CA GLU A 198 -12.97 9.30 11.90
C GLU A 198 -13.21 7.82 12.25
N CYS A 199 -12.15 7.02 12.33
CA CYS A 199 -12.28 5.62 12.75
C CYS A 199 -12.62 5.47 14.24
N PHE A 200 -12.11 6.34 15.12
CA PHE A 200 -12.28 6.23 16.58
C PHE A 200 -13.40 7.08 17.16
N ASP A 201 -13.77 8.15 16.49
CA ASP A 201 -14.81 9.09 16.90
C ASP A 201 -15.67 9.44 15.68
N PRO A 202 -16.39 8.43 15.11
CA PRO A 202 -17.04 8.58 13.80
C PRO A 202 -18.09 9.65 13.81
N SER A 203 -18.03 10.52 12.80
CA SER A 203 -19.07 11.48 12.48
C SER A 203 -20.23 10.83 11.72
N ILE A 204 -21.31 11.56 11.50
CA ILE A 204 -22.47 11.07 10.74
C ILE A 204 -22.12 10.69 9.29
N ASN A 205 -21.07 11.31 8.71
CA ASN A 205 -20.60 11.07 7.35
C ASN A 205 -19.23 10.34 7.34
N SER A 206 -18.92 9.62 8.41
CA SER A 206 -17.60 9.01 8.63
C SER A 206 -17.15 8.14 7.46
N THR A 207 -18.03 7.30 6.93
CA THR A 207 -17.72 6.43 5.79
C THR A 207 -17.24 7.23 4.58
N ASP A 208 -17.97 8.30 4.20
CA ASP A 208 -17.61 9.13 3.05
C ASP A 208 -16.30 9.88 3.31
N ILE A 209 -16.11 10.41 4.52
CA ILE A 209 -14.89 11.12 4.91
C ILE A 209 -13.69 10.20 4.85
N ILE A 210 -13.77 9.00 5.41
CA ILE A 210 -12.70 7.99 5.38
C ILE A 210 -12.33 7.65 3.94
N MET A 211 -13.32 7.46 3.08
CA MET A 211 -13.11 7.18 1.67
C MET A 211 -12.36 8.29 0.96
N HIS A 212 -12.77 9.56 1.16
CA HIS A 212 -12.11 10.71 0.56
C HIS A 212 -10.70 10.92 1.11
N LEU A 213 -10.48 10.69 2.40
CA LEU A 213 -9.15 10.71 3.02
C LEU A 213 -8.25 9.63 2.44
N PHE A 214 -8.77 8.41 2.25
CA PHE A 214 -8.02 7.34 1.62
C PHE A 214 -7.56 7.72 0.21
N TYR A 215 -8.45 8.25 -0.65
CA TYR A 215 -8.06 8.75 -1.98
C TYR A 215 -7.03 9.87 -1.91
N THR A 216 -7.17 10.78 -0.95
CA THR A 216 -6.23 11.89 -0.77
C THR A 216 -4.86 11.38 -0.34
N ILE A 217 -4.81 10.40 0.56
CA ILE A 217 -3.57 9.72 0.97
C ILE A 217 -2.90 9.06 -0.23
N MET A 218 -3.66 8.30 -1.03
CA MET A 218 -3.10 7.63 -2.20
C MET A 218 -2.54 8.63 -3.22
N ALA A 219 -3.24 9.75 -3.45
CA ALA A 219 -2.76 10.82 -4.34
C ALA A 219 -1.49 11.48 -3.79
N GLU A 220 -1.39 11.72 -2.49
CA GLU A 220 -0.21 12.32 -1.88
C GLU A 220 0.98 11.35 -1.85
N LEU A 221 0.76 10.05 -1.66
CA LEU A 221 1.83 9.05 -1.77
C LEU A 221 2.49 9.06 -3.14
N ILE A 222 1.73 9.34 -4.20
CA ILE A 222 2.30 9.51 -5.55
C ILE A 222 3.22 10.74 -5.57
N ASN A 223 2.83 11.86 -4.94
CA ASN A 223 3.66 13.06 -4.87
C ASN A 223 4.95 12.80 -4.06
N VAL A 224 4.85 12.13 -2.91
CA VAL A 224 6.00 11.72 -2.09
C VAL A 224 6.97 10.88 -2.91
N TYR A 225 6.45 9.92 -3.64
CA TYR A 225 7.28 9.05 -4.47
C TYR A 225 8.05 9.83 -5.56
N GLU A 226 7.42 10.83 -6.17
CA GLU A 226 8.10 11.71 -7.14
C GLU A 226 9.19 12.57 -6.51
N ASP A 227 8.91 13.12 -5.35
CA ASP A 227 9.89 13.92 -4.61
C ASP A 227 11.11 13.09 -4.22
N ASP A 228 10.89 11.87 -3.79
CA ASP A 228 11.96 10.92 -3.44
C ASP A 228 12.90 10.67 -4.62
N LEU A 229 12.34 10.50 -5.81
CA LEU A 229 13.12 10.27 -7.02
C LEU A 229 13.97 11.47 -7.45
N THR A 230 13.45 12.68 -7.23
CA THR A 230 14.19 13.92 -7.59
C THR A 230 15.36 14.20 -6.63
N LYS A 231 15.29 13.68 -5.39
CA LYS A 231 16.32 13.88 -4.35
C LYS A 231 17.47 12.88 -4.39
N GLY A 232 17.50 11.96 -5.36
CA GLY A 232 18.62 11.04 -5.57
C GLY A 232 18.69 9.90 -4.53
N GLY A 233 17.59 9.50 -3.97
CA GLY A 233 17.50 8.33 -3.11
C GLY A 233 18.00 7.06 -3.82
N SER A 234 18.73 6.21 -3.10
CA SER A 234 19.23 4.92 -3.63
C SER A 234 18.07 3.94 -3.69
N TYR A 235 17.44 3.87 -4.85
CA TYR A 235 16.30 2.95 -5.07
C TYR A 235 16.77 1.59 -5.58
N SER A 236 16.04 0.56 -5.21
CA SER A 236 16.11 -0.71 -5.93
C SER A 236 15.79 -0.46 -7.42
N HIS A 237 16.37 -1.23 -8.32
CA HIS A 237 16.15 -1.11 -9.78
C HIS A 237 14.65 -1.12 -10.18
N ASN A 238 13.77 -1.44 -9.28
CA ASN A 238 12.34 -1.61 -9.45
C ASN A 238 11.54 -0.30 -9.25
N SER A 239 12.10 0.67 -8.51
CA SER A 239 11.40 1.91 -8.15
C SER A 239 11.34 2.98 -9.26
N ILE A 240 12.04 2.77 -10.38
CA ILE A 240 12.14 3.72 -11.50
C ILE A 240 10.87 3.77 -12.39
N VAL A 241 10.01 2.75 -12.31
CA VAL A 241 8.90 2.57 -13.26
C VAL A 241 7.82 3.64 -13.12
N ILE A 242 7.38 3.95 -11.90
CA ILE A 242 6.35 4.96 -11.66
C ILE A 242 6.78 6.35 -12.17
N PRO A 243 7.99 6.86 -11.84
CA PRO A 243 8.49 8.10 -12.42
C PRO A 243 8.58 8.08 -13.94
N MET A 244 9.00 6.95 -14.48
CA MET A 244 9.09 6.78 -15.93
C MET A 244 7.72 6.92 -16.57
N LEU A 245 6.71 6.25 -16.01
CA LEU A 245 5.33 6.33 -16.49
C LEU A 245 4.80 7.76 -16.42
N ARG A 246 5.06 8.47 -15.31
CA ARG A 246 4.65 9.85 -15.14
C ARG A 246 5.40 10.84 -16.03
N TYR A 247 6.70 10.63 -16.23
CA TYR A 247 7.45 11.39 -17.24
C TYR A 247 6.83 11.23 -18.62
N MET A 248 6.50 9.98 -19.01
CA MET A 248 5.83 9.67 -20.28
C MET A 248 4.45 10.32 -20.35
N GLU A 249 3.65 10.27 -19.28
CA GLU A 249 2.33 10.90 -19.19
C GLU A 249 2.41 12.42 -19.38
N ARG A 250 3.31 13.09 -18.70
CA ARG A 250 3.49 14.55 -18.82
C ARG A 250 4.04 14.97 -20.18
N ASN A 251 4.83 14.13 -20.80
CA ASN A 251 5.55 14.44 -22.03
C ASN A 251 5.06 13.62 -23.26
N PHE A 252 3.91 12.95 -23.17
CA PHE A 252 3.43 11.98 -24.18
C PHE A 252 3.36 12.52 -25.62
N ARG A 253 3.31 13.85 -25.79
CA ARG A 253 3.26 14.49 -27.10
C ARG A 253 4.61 14.50 -27.81
N THR A 254 5.68 14.61 -27.05
CA THR A 254 7.05 14.87 -27.54
C THR A 254 8.09 13.85 -27.10
N CYS A 255 7.85 13.10 -26.02
CA CYS A 255 8.84 12.13 -25.57
C CYS A 255 9.01 10.99 -26.56
N THR A 256 10.23 10.49 -26.66
CA THR A 256 10.60 9.26 -27.35
C THR A 256 11.13 8.25 -26.34
N GLN A 257 11.24 6.99 -26.75
CA GLN A 257 11.82 5.97 -25.87
C GLN A 257 13.27 6.31 -25.48
N GLU A 258 14.02 6.91 -26.40
CA GLU A 258 15.37 7.40 -26.18
C GLU A 258 15.40 8.54 -25.15
N SER A 259 14.48 9.52 -25.26
CA SER A 259 14.42 10.62 -24.29
C SER A 259 14.04 10.15 -22.89
N VAL A 260 13.19 9.11 -22.80
CA VAL A 260 12.90 8.46 -21.51
C VAL A 260 14.17 7.78 -20.96
N ALA A 261 14.86 7.02 -21.80
CA ALA A 261 16.09 6.32 -21.39
C ALA A 261 17.18 7.29 -20.92
N ASP A 262 17.38 8.39 -21.65
CA ASP A 262 18.35 9.43 -21.32
C ASP A 262 18.01 10.13 -19.99
N PHE A 263 16.72 10.48 -19.80
CA PHE A 263 16.27 11.15 -18.57
C PHE A 263 16.50 10.29 -17.33
N PHE A 264 16.31 8.97 -17.43
CA PHE A 264 16.46 8.03 -16.31
C PHE A 264 17.86 7.37 -16.27
N HIS A 265 18.78 7.76 -17.14
CA HIS A 265 20.14 7.21 -17.25
C HIS A 265 20.16 5.67 -17.41
N ILE A 266 19.27 5.15 -18.23
CA ILE A 266 19.14 3.71 -18.54
C ILE A 266 19.14 3.48 -20.04
N SER A 267 19.26 2.22 -20.47
CA SER A 267 19.21 1.91 -21.91
C SER A 267 17.76 1.87 -22.43
N PRO A 268 17.49 2.22 -23.71
CA PRO A 268 16.16 2.09 -24.32
C PRO A 268 15.59 0.66 -24.23
N ASN A 269 16.44 -0.36 -24.37
CA ASN A 269 16.03 -1.75 -24.23
C ASN A 269 15.57 -2.07 -22.78
N TYR A 270 16.19 -1.43 -21.79
CA TYR A 270 15.79 -1.57 -20.39
C TYR A 270 14.43 -0.90 -20.14
N VAL A 271 14.19 0.29 -20.72
CA VAL A 271 12.86 0.94 -20.71
C VAL A 271 11.78 -0.03 -21.22
N THR A 272 11.98 -0.62 -22.40
CA THR A 272 11.01 -1.57 -22.98
C THR A 272 10.76 -2.77 -22.04
N ARG A 273 11.83 -3.33 -21.48
CA ARG A 273 11.73 -4.49 -20.58
C ARG A 273 10.96 -4.14 -19.29
N LEU A 274 11.27 -2.99 -18.69
CA LEU A 274 10.58 -2.52 -17.51
C LEU A 274 9.10 -2.27 -17.79
N LEU A 275 8.79 -1.47 -18.80
CA LEU A 275 7.40 -1.16 -19.13
C LEU A 275 6.60 -2.44 -19.43
N LYS A 276 7.16 -3.37 -20.19
CA LYS A 276 6.49 -4.64 -20.49
C LYS A 276 6.32 -5.51 -19.25
N LYS A 277 7.32 -5.54 -18.36
CA LYS A 277 7.25 -6.26 -17.08
C LYS A 277 6.13 -5.72 -16.20
N TYR A 278 6.07 -4.40 -16.00
CA TYR A 278 5.20 -3.77 -15.00
C TYR A 278 3.82 -3.35 -15.52
N THR A 279 3.67 -3.10 -16.81
CA THR A 279 2.40 -2.66 -17.42
C THR A 279 1.80 -3.66 -18.41
N GLY A 280 2.54 -4.71 -18.74
CA GLY A 280 2.18 -5.63 -19.82
C GLY A 280 2.26 -5.00 -21.22
N MET A 281 2.62 -3.71 -21.33
CA MET A 281 2.57 -2.92 -22.57
C MET A 281 3.96 -2.40 -22.96
N THR A 282 4.17 -2.24 -24.27
CA THR A 282 5.36 -1.57 -24.78
C THR A 282 5.24 -0.06 -24.67
N TYR A 283 6.38 0.67 -24.77
CA TYR A 283 6.42 2.13 -24.84
C TYR A 283 5.41 2.69 -25.88
N ILE A 284 5.42 2.13 -27.09
CA ILE A 284 4.55 2.58 -28.18
C ILE A 284 3.07 2.39 -27.81
N GLN A 285 2.71 1.24 -27.25
CA GLN A 285 1.32 0.97 -26.85
C GLN A 285 0.84 1.93 -25.77
N LEU A 286 1.69 2.24 -24.76
CA LEU A 286 1.36 3.19 -23.71
C LEU A 286 1.15 4.61 -24.27
N ILE A 287 2.06 5.11 -25.11
CA ILE A 287 1.93 6.43 -25.71
C ILE A 287 0.72 6.52 -26.66
N GLN A 288 0.45 5.48 -27.45
CA GLN A 288 -0.74 5.45 -28.30
C GLN A 288 -2.04 5.49 -27.48
N ALA A 289 -2.11 4.69 -26.43
CA ALA A 289 -3.25 4.70 -25.53
C ALA A 289 -3.48 6.09 -24.92
N GLN A 290 -2.43 6.76 -24.43
CA GLN A 290 -2.51 8.10 -23.88
C GLN A 290 -2.98 9.14 -24.92
N LYS A 291 -2.47 9.07 -26.16
CA LYS A 291 -2.89 9.96 -27.25
C LYS A 291 -4.36 9.76 -27.62
N LEU A 292 -4.80 8.52 -27.77
CA LEU A 292 -6.19 8.19 -28.09
C LEU A 292 -7.16 8.69 -27.02
N GLN A 293 -6.80 8.51 -25.77
CA GLN A 293 -7.62 8.95 -24.66
C GLN A 293 -7.72 10.48 -24.59
N THR A 294 -6.59 11.17 -24.72
CA THR A 294 -6.59 12.64 -24.76
C THR A 294 -7.46 13.15 -25.90
N ALA A 295 -7.40 12.51 -27.10
CA ALA A 295 -8.26 12.85 -28.21
C ALA A 295 -9.74 12.61 -27.91
N ALA A 296 -10.09 11.48 -27.30
CA ALA A 296 -11.46 11.17 -26.91
C ALA A 296 -12.02 12.18 -25.89
N ASN A 297 -11.20 12.60 -24.92
CA ASN A 297 -11.60 13.62 -23.94
C ASN A 297 -11.82 14.99 -24.57
N LEU A 298 -10.97 15.40 -25.50
CA LEU A 298 -11.16 16.65 -26.24
C LEU A 298 -12.44 16.64 -27.08
N LEU A 299 -12.77 15.51 -27.72
CA LEU A 299 -14.00 15.35 -28.49
C LEU A 299 -15.27 15.34 -27.64
N LYS A 300 -15.18 14.96 -26.37
CA LYS A 300 -16.35 15.03 -25.44
C LYS A 300 -16.58 16.43 -24.88
N GLN A 301 -15.61 17.33 -24.98
CA GLN A 301 -15.68 18.69 -24.48
C GLN A 301 -16.06 19.72 -25.56
N THR A 302 -16.09 19.30 -26.83
CA THR A 302 -16.56 20.07 -27.97
C THR A 302 -17.95 19.63 -28.39
#